data_3c128231e1bd144ae538be9d22cdc510
#
_entry.id   3c128231e1bd144ae538be9d22cdc510
#
_cell.length_a   1.000
_cell.length_b   1.000
_cell.length_c   1.000
_cell.angle_alpha   90.00
_cell.angle_beta   90.00
_cell.angle_gamma   90.00
#
_symmetry.space_group_name_H-M   'P 1'
#
loop_
_entity.id
_entity.type
_entity.pdbx_description
1 polymer ?
#
loop_
_entity_poly.entity_id
_entity_poly.type
_entity_poly.pdbx_seq_one_letter_code
_entity_poly.pdbx_strand_id
1 'polypeptide(L)'
;MTVFVAHTQTNESTIRSQKIVLQLQYENPTHCFIPAAIAFEHLYNGDFMEEDAYNIELDLLMNCDQLLIVSDISPIMRRQIDYCRMVGMEVIDLAEKYREI
;
A
#
# COMPACT_ATOMS: atom_id res chain seq x y z
N MET A 1 -5.45 14.66 -0.15
CA MET A 1 -4.68 13.85 -1.11
C MET A 1 -5.10 12.39 -1.05
N THR A 2 -4.75 11.60 -2.04
CA THR A 2 -4.99 10.16 -2.07
C THR A 2 -3.68 9.45 -1.78
N VAL A 3 -3.69 8.60 -0.77
CA VAL A 3 -2.50 7.90 -0.26
C VAL A 3 -2.65 6.40 -0.46
N PHE A 4 -1.72 5.80 -1.19
CA PHE A 4 -1.66 4.35 -1.37
C PHE A 4 -0.87 3.75 -0.20
N VAL A 5 -1.51 2.87 0.58
CA VAL A 5 -0.88 2.25 1.74
C VAL A 5 -0.39 0.86 1.37
N ALA A 6 0.93 0.70 1.27
CA ALA A 6 1.57 -0.55 0.89
C ALA A 6 1.96 -1.37 2.12
N HIS A 7 1.70 -2.68 2.06
CA HIS A 7 2.05 -3.62 3.12
C HIS A 7 2.18 -5.03 2.53
N THR A 8 2.83 -5.92 3.26
CA THR A 8 2.98 -7.33 2.84
C THR A 8 1.62 -8.04 2.83
N GLN A 9 1.50 -9.07 1.99
CA GLN A 9 0.24 -9.79 1.75
C GLN A 9 0.05 -10.97 2.72
N THR A 10 0.31 -10.77 3.99
CA THR A 10 0.03 -11.75 5.04
C THR A 10 -1.23 -11.35 5.79
N ASN A 11 -1.94 -12.32 6.40
CA ASN A 11 -3.13 -12.03 7.18
C ASN A 11 -2.83 -11.05 8.32
N GLU A 12 -1.71 -11.26 9.01
CA GLU A 12 -1.29 -10.39 10.11
C GLU A 12 -1.04 -8.96 9.64
N SER A 13 -0.31 -8.79 8.53
CA SER A 13 -0.01 -7.49 7.98
C SER A 13 -1.29 -6.79 7.47
N THR A 14 -2.20 -7.53 6.87
CA THR A 14 -3.49 -7.00 6.40
C THR A 14 -4.33 -6.46 7.56
N ILE A 15 -4.44 -7.22 8.64
CA ILE A 15 -5.19 -6.79 9.84
C ILE A 15 -4.54 -5.54 10.45
N ARG A 16 -3.22 -5.54 10.55
CA ARG A 16 -2.46 -4.40 11.08
C ARG A 16 -2.67 -3.16 10.22
N SER A 17 -2.61 -3.30 8.90
CA SER A 17 -2.79 -2.18 7.98
C SER A 17 -4.19 -1.56 8.08
N GLN A 18 -5.23 -2.36 8.32
CA GLN A 18 -6.59 -1.85 8.53
C GLN A 18 -6.65 -0.93 9.75
N LYS A 19 -6.01 -1.32 10.85
CA LYS A 19 -5.96 -0.51 12.07
C LYS A 19 -5.19 0.79 11.85
N ILE A 20 -4.07 0.70 11.14
CA ILE A 20 -3.24 1.87 10.82
C ILE A 20 -4.02 2.85 9.93
N VAL A 21 -4.68 2.35 8.90
CA VAL A 21 -5.47 3.17 7.98
C VAL A 21 -6.61 3.87 8.72
N LEU A 22 -7.29 3.18 9.62
CA LEU A 22 -8.36 3.77 10.41
C LEU A 22 -7.83 4.93 11.26
N GLN A 23 -6.71 4.74 11.93
CA GLN A 23 -6.06 5.78 12.73
C GLN A 23 -5.64 6.97 11.90
N LEU A 24 -4.99 6.72 10.75
CA LEU A 24 -4.55 7.77 9.83
C LEU A 24 -5.75 8.57 9.29
N GLN A 25 -6.86 7.89 9.00
CA GLN A 25 -8.06 8.54 8.50
C GLN A 25 -8.68 9.46 9.55
N TYR A 26 -8.68 9.06 10.82
CA TYR A 26 -9.13 9.93 11.91
C TYR A 26 -8.23 11.14 12.08
N GLU A 27 -6.93 10.98 11.96
CA GLU A 27 -5.96 12.06 12.10
C GLU A 27 -5.96 13.01 10.90
N ASN A 28 -6.35 12.51 9.73
CA ASN A 28 -6.32 13.26 8.47
C ASN A 28 -7.63 13.08 7.69
N PRO A 29 -8.75 13.68 8.17
CA PRO A 29 -10.07 13.38 7.62
C PRO A 29 -10.30 13.86 6.18
N THR A 30 -9.44 14.72 5.67
CA THR A 30 -9.54 15.22 4.29
C THR A 30 -8.73 14.40 3.29
N HIS A 31 -7.96 13.43 3.75
CA HIS A 31 -7.17 12.53 2.90
C HIS A 31 -7.91 11.21 2.67
N CYS A 32 -7.65 10.56 1.55
CA CYS A 32 -8.17 9.23 1.25
C CYS A 32 -7.03 8.23 1.35
N PHE A 33 -7.11 7.28 2.28
CA PHE A 33 -6.12 6.22 2.46
C PHE A 33 -6.64 4.92 1.87
N ILE A 34 -5.90 4.35 0.91
CA ILE A 34 -6.30 3.12 0.21
C ILE A 34 -5.34 2.00 0.59
N PRO A 35 -5.76 1.04 1.45
CA PRO A 35 -4.92 -0.11 1.79
C PRO A 35 -4.86 -1.11 0.63
N ALA A 36 -3.66 -1.43 0.18
CA ALA A 36 -3.43 -2.23 -1.03
C ALA A 36 -4.09 -3.61 -0.97
N ALA A 37 -3.91 -4.36 0.15
CA ALA A 37 -4.43 -5.71 0.25
C ALA A 37 -5.95 -5.76 0.20
N ILE A 38 -6.63 -4.81 0.85
CA ILE A 38 -8.09 -4.79 0.88
C ILE A 38 -8.63 -4.46 -0.53
N ALA A 39 -8.04 -3.47 -1.18
CA ALA A 39 -8.47 -3.06 -2.51
C ALA A 39 -8.28 -4.17 -3.56
N PHE A 40 -7.23 -4.99 -3.39
CA PHE A 40 -6.83 -5.98 -4.40
C PHE A 40 -6.83 -7.43 -3.88
N GLU A 41 -7.52 -7.69 -2.77
CA GLU A 41 -7.59 -9.04 -2.19
C GLU A 41 -8.07 -10.07 -3.22
N HIS A 42 -9.02 -9.72 -4.06
CA HIS A 42 -9.54 -10.60 -5.10
C HIS A 42 -8.49 -11.03 -6.13
N LEU A 43 -7.46 -10.21 -6.35
CA LEU A 43 -6.37 -10.56 -7.27
C LEU A 43 -5.45 -11.62 -6.69
N TYR A 44 -5.23 -11.59 -5.36
CA TYR A 44 -4.33 -12.53 -4.69
C TYR A 44 -5.01 -13.85 -4.34
N ASN A 45 -6.35 -13.86 -4.30
CA ASN A 45 -7.14 -15.07 -4.04
C ASN A 45 -7.68 -15.73 -5.32
N GLY A 46 -7.39 -15.16 -6.49
CA GLY A 46 -7.80 -15.67 -7.79
C GLY A 46 -6.64 -16.32 -8.56
N ASP A 47 -6.91 -16.70 -9.78
CA ASP A 47 -5.92 -17.32 -10.68
C ASP A 47 -5.15 -16.28 -11.50
N PHE A 48 -4.96 -15.10 -10.97
CA PHE A 48 -4.21 -14.04 -11.66
C PHE A 48 -2.71 -14.27 -11.57
N MET A 49 -2.02 -14.02 -12.68
CA MET A 49 -0.56 -14.01 -12.69
C MET A 49 -0.08 -12.82 -11.86
N GLU A 50 1.05 -13.02 -11.15
CA GLU A 50 1.64 -11.97 -10.30
C GLU A 50 1.87 -10.66 -11.09
N GLU A 51 2.34 -10.77 -12.32
CA GLU A 51 2.61 -9.60 -13.17
C GLU A 51 1.34 -8.83 -13.52
N ASP A 52 0.25 -9.54 -13.79
CA ASP A 52 -1.04 -8.90 -14.08
C ASP A 52 -1.59 -8.21 -12.84
N ALA A 53 -1.50 -8.85 -11.67
CA ALA A 53 -1.92 -8.26 -10.40
C ALA A 53 -1.11 -6.98 -10.10
N TYR A 54 0.20 -7.02 -10.31
CA TYR A 54 1.07 -5.86 -10.13
C TYR A 54 0.64 -4.71 -11.04
N ASN A 55 0.38 -4.99 -12.31
CA ASN A 55 -0.02 -3.95 -13.28
C ASN A 55 -1.35 -3.30 -12.90
N ILE A 56 -2.30 -4.07 -12.37
CA ILE A 56 -3.59 -3.53 -11.91
C ILE A 56 -3.37 -2.63 -10.69
N GLU A 57 -2.56 -3.06 -9.73
CA GLU A 57 -2.23 -2.22 -8.57
C GLU A 57 -1.51 -0.94 -8.99
N LEU A 58 -0.62 -1.04 -9.97
CA LEU A 58 0.12 0.10 -10.47
C LEU A 58 -0.80 1.15 -11.10
N ASP A 59 -1.86 0.73 -11.79
CA ASP A 59 -2.85 1.64 -12.35
C ASP A 59 -3.50 2.51 -11.27
N LEU A 60 -3.80 1.93 -10.11
CA LEU A 60 -4.32 2.71 -8.99
C LEU A 60 -3.25 3.61 -8.39
N LEU A 61 -2.05 3.07 -8.16
CA LEU A 61 -0.93 3.82 -7.60
C LEU A 61 -0.59 5.07 -8.43
N MET A 62 -0.64 4.96 -9.75
CA MET A 62 -0.37 6.08 -10.65
C MET A 62 -1.33 7.25 -10.45
N ASN A 63 -2.52 7.00 -9.88
CA ASN A 63 -3.54 8.02 -9.61
C ASN A 63 -3.50 8.52 -8.16
N CYS A 64 -2.54 8.05 -7.37
CA CYS A 64 -2.34 8.51 -6.00
C CYS A 64 -1.30 9.63 -5.93
N ASP A 65 -1.30 10.34 -4.81
CA ASP A 65 -0.36 11.44 -4.57
C ASP A 65 0.86 11.00 -3.77
N GLN A 66 0.75 9.89 -3.04
CA GLN A 66 1.76 9.47 -2.09
C GLN A 66 1.72 7.96 -1.88
N LEU A 67 2.88 7.35 -1.70
CA LEU A 67 3.02 5.96 -1.28
C LEU A 67 3.47 5.92 0.18
N LEU A 68 2.69 5.23 1.02
CA LEU A 68 2.98 5.07 2.44
C LEU A 68 3.29 3.59 2.72
N ILE A 69 4.44 3.31 3.34
CA ILE A 69 4.87 1.94 3.66
C ILE A 69 4.66 1.71 5.15
N VAL A 70 3.90 0.66 5.51
CA VAL A 70 3.55 0.37 6.91
C VAL A 70 3.96 -1.03 7.36
N SER A 71 4.76 -1.74 6.57
CA SER A 71 5.27 -3.07 6.89
C SER A 71 6.66 -3.28 6.31
N ASP A 72 7.22 -4.47 6.50
CA ASP A 72 8.43 -4.87 5.79
C ASP A 72 8.17 -4.83 4.28
N ILE A 73 9.23 -4.66 3.50
CA ILE A 73 9.11 -4.46 2.06
C ILE A 73 9.20 -5.80 1.33
N SER A 74 8.12 -6.17 0.64
CA SER A 74 8.09 -7.34 -0.25
C SER A 74 8.70 -7.00 -1.62
N PRO A 75 9.00 -8.01 -2.47
CA PRO A 75 9.47 -7.75 -3.83
C PRO A 75 8.52 -6.87 -4.66
N ILE A 76 7.20 -7.07 -4.54
CA ILE A 76 6.21 -6.24 -5.24
C ILE A 76 6.27 -4.80 -4.72
N MET A 77 6.35 -4.62 -3.41
CA MET A 77 6.46 -3.30 -2.80
C MET A 77 7.72 -2.59 -3.27
N ARG A 78 8.85 -3.32 -3.42
CA ARG A 78 10.10 -2.74 -3.92
C ARG A 78 9.91 -2.18 -5.34
N ARG A 79 9.20 -2.90 -6.20
CA ARG A 79 8.91 -2.44 -7.55
C ARG A 79 8.04 -1.17 -7.53
N GLN A 80 7.06 -1.10 -6.64
CA GLN A 80 6.20 0.07 -6.47
C GLN A 80 7.00 1.28 -5.98
N ILE A 81 7.90 1.07 -5.03
CA ILE A 81 8.77 2.13 -4.52
C ILE A 81 9.67 2.67 -5.64
N ASP A 82 10.29 1.78 -6.41
CA ASP A 82 11.17 2.17 -7.50
C ASP A 82 10.40 2.98 -8.56
N TYR A 83 9.18 2.56 -8.89
CA TYR A 83 8.31 3.32 -9.79
C TYR A 83 8.03 4.72 -9.26
N CYS A 84 7.65 4.83 -7.98
CA CYS A 84 7.34 6.12 -7.36
C CYS A 84 8.53 7.06 -7.40
N ARG A 85 9.73 6.55 -7.12
CA ARG A 85 10.96 7.34 -7.18
C ARG A 85 11.26 7.81 -8.60
N MET A 86 11.00 6.95 -9.58
CA MET A 86 11.23 7.27 -10.99
C MET A 86 10.34 8.43 -11.47
N VAL A 87 9.09 8.47 -11.03
CA VAL A 87 8.12 9.51 -11.45
C VAL A 87 8.04 10.69 -10.49
N GLY A 88 8.82 10.70 -9.42
CA GLY A 88 8.84 11.81 -8.46
C GLY A 88 7.70 11.81 -7.47
N MET A 89 7.02 10.69 -7.26
CA MET A 89 5.98 10.57 -6.25
C MET A 89 6.60 10.43 -4.86
N GLU A 90 6.03 11.10 -3.87
CA GLU A 90 6.51 11.02 -2.49
C GLU A 90 6.32 9.63 -1.91
N VAL A 91 7.40 9.10 -1.30
CA VAL A 91 7.38 7.82 -0.61
C VAL A 91 7.74 8.05 0.86
N ILE A 92 6.85 7.64 1.75
CA ILE A 92 7.07 7.75 3.20
C ILE A 92 7.09 6.35 3.80
N ASP A 93 8.19 5.99 4.46
CA ASP A 93 8.35 4.70 5.11
C ASP A 93 8.08 4.85 6.62
N LEU A 94 6.96 4.32 7.08
CA LEU A 94 6.57 4.30 8.48
C LEU A 94 6.60 2.89 9.07
N ALA A 95 7.25 1.94 8.41
CA ALA A 95 7.30 0.54 8.86
C ALA A 95 7.83 0.43 10.29
N GLU A 96 8.86 1.18 10.63
CA GLU A 96 9.46 1.16 11.95
C GLU A 96 8.48 1.65 13.03
N LYS A 97 7.76 2.73 12.75
CA LYS A 97 6.76 3.31 13.66
C LYS A 97 5.65 2.32 14.01
N TYR A 98 5.24 1.49 13.04
CA TYR A 98 4.10 0.59 13.20
C TYR A 98 4.49 -0.86 13.46
N ARG A 99 5.77 -1.16 13.64
CA ARG A 99 6.26 -2.53 13.79
C ARG A 99 5.65 -3.26 14.99
N GLU A 100 5.35 -2.55 16.07
CA GLU A 100 4.87 -3.11 17.33
C GLU A 100 3.35 -2.97 17.57
N ILE A 101 2.62 -2.58 16.56
CA ILE A 101 1.17 -2.44 16.68
C ILE A 101 0.47 -3.81 16.54
#